data_dd2be713acdc606c68cd33cff7d2d295
#
_entry.id   dd2be713acdc606c68cd33cff7d2d295
#
_cell.length_a   1.000
_cell.length_b   1.000
_cell.length_c   1.000
_cell.angle_alpha   90.00
_cell.angle_beta   90.00
_cell.angle_gamma   90.00
#
_symmetry.space_group_name_H-M   'P 1'
#
loop_
_entity.id
_entity.type
_entity.pdbx_description
1 polymer ?
#
loop_
_entity_poly.entity_id
_entity_poly.type
_entity_poly.pdbx_seq_one_letter_code
_entity_poly.pdbx_strand_id
1 'polypeptide(L)'
;MNYFIVFQNKTYNEERVGEYLWAPKLTATGREIFHWSNMVKVKTGDIIFSMYKRNLVSINIAKESAIDANRPSALDKVNLWENEGWLIKAKYNILDSPVSIDDNISDILELCPSKYSPFTKEGRGSQGYLFEIGKDFGDYLLKLATDRNSIDITEITQIDEKYIEEINSLIHKFKDETEKNRIIKARIGQGLFKEKLLYRSCQCAICGLNIKSLLIASHCKPWGKATNKERLDVNNGLLLCPTHDALFDKGLITFKENGKIIISKEIQESQYKLLNIDEYVRLDFRSEQLPYIKYHREEEFLDNRNYIKI
;
A
#
# COMPACT_ATOMS: atom_id res chain seq x y z
N MET A 1 -4.02 -2.69 1.00
CA MET A 1 -4.69 -1.94 2.07
C MET A 1 -4.70 -2.82 3.30
N ASN A 2 -4.02 -2.39 4.35
CA ASN A 2 -4.01 -3.06 5.66
C ASN A 2 -4.99 -2.34 6.57
N TYR A 3 -5.37 -3.04 7.63
CA TYR A 3 -6.30 -2.52 8.62
C TYR A 3 -5.64 -2.45 9.99
N PHE A 4 -5.90 -1.37 10.69
CA PHE A 4 -5.39 -1.14 12.03
C PHE A 4 -6.51 -0.64 12.96
N ILE A 5 -6.36 -0.92 14.25
CA ILE A 5 -7.17 -0.32 15.31
C ILE A 5 -6.23 0.55 16.16
N VAL A 6 -6.62 1.79 16.41
CA VAL A 6 -5.92 2.68 17.34
C VAL A 6 -6.81 3.00 18.54
N PHE A 7 -6.27 2.86 19.76
CA PHE A 7 -6.93 3.25 21.00
C PHE A 7 -6.45 4.64 21.43
N GLN A 8 -7.33 5.64 21.31
CA GLN A 8 -7.02 7.05 21.53
C GLN A 8 -7.76 7.65 22.74
N ASN A 9 -7.91 6.88 23.82
CA ASN A 9 -8.71 7.30 24.99
C ASN A 9 -8.24 8.62 25.64
N LYS A 10 -6.99 9.02 25.45
CA LYS A 10 -6.40 10.24 26.02
C LYS A 10 -6.08 11.31 25.00
N THR A 11 -5.99 10.98 23.72
CA THR A 11 -5.38 11.81 22.67
C THR A 11 -6.29 12.02 21.45
N TYR A 12 -7.48 11.42 21.45
CA TYR A 12 -8.38 11.43 20.29
C TYR A 12 -8.67 12.84 19.75
N ASN A 13 -8.93 13.79 20.65
CA ASN A 13 -9.30 15.14 20.22
C ASN A 13 -8.12 15.87 19.58
N GLU A 14 -6.94 15.76 20.18
CA GLU A 14 -5.71 16.40 19.70
C GLU A 14 -5.24 15.79 18.38
N GLU A 15 -5.22 14.47 18.29
CA GLU A 15 -4.81 13.76 17.09
C GLU A 15 -5.79 13.96 15.94
N ARG A 16 -7.10 13.92 16.21
CA ARG A 16 -8.13 14.19 15.23
C ARG A 16 -8.06 15.61 14.67
N VAL A 17 -7.91 16.61 15.54
CA VAL A 17 -7.84 18.03 15.11
C VAL A 17 -6.54 18.28 14.33
N GLY A 18 -5.46 17.63 14.72
CA GLY A 18 -4.16 17.73 14.05
C GLY A 18 -4.03 16.85 12.81
N GLU A 19 -5.03 16.01 12.51
CA GLU A 19 -5.02 15.03 11.42
C GLU A 19 -3.77 14.13 11.42
N TYR A 20 -3.38 13.61 12.60
CA TYR A 20 -2.24 12.72 12.75
C TYR A 20 -2.49 11.62 13.79
N LEU A 21 -1.64 10.59 13.75
CA LEU A 21 -1.39 9.65 14.85
C LEU A 21 0.06 9.83 15.29
N TRP A 22 0.31 9.75 16.60
CA TRP A 22 1.66 9.81 17.12
C TRP A 22 1.90 8.80 18.24
N ALA A 23 3.04 8.09 18.18
CA ALA A 23 3.48 7.18 19.22
C ALA A 23 4.98 7.30 19.47
N PRO A 24 5.46 7.16 20.73
CA PRO A 24 6.89 7.16 21.02
C PRO A 24 7.59 5.95 20.41
N LYS A 25 8.88 6.07 20.11
CA LYS A 25 9.72 4.97 19.65
C LYS A 25 10.03 3.97 20.76
N LEU A 26 10.36 4.49 21.92
CA LEU A 26 10.82 3.72 23.08
C LEU A 26 10.07 4.14 24.34
N THR A 27 10.06 3.26 25.32
CA THR A 27 9.64 3.62 26.68
C THR A 27 10.72 4.44 27.39
N ALA A 28 10.39 5.05 28.52
CA ALA A 28 11.35 5.73 29.40
C ALA A 28 12.55 4.83 29.80
N THR A 29 12.40 3.52 29.74
CA THR A 29 13.47 2.56 30.03
C THR A 29 14.20 2.05 28.77
N GLY A 30 13.96 2.67 27.61
CA GLY A 30 14.62 2.35 26.33
C GLY A 30 14.11 1.05 25.66
N ARG A 31 12.93 0.56 26.03
CA ARG A 31 12.35 -0.67 25.44
C ARG A 31 11.41 -0.34 24.29
N GLU A 32 11.50 -1.10 23.20
CA GLU A 32 10.49 -1.11 22.16
C GLU A 32 9.23 -1.83 22.61
N ILE A 33 8.07 -1.33 22.19
CA ILE A 33 6.78 -1.94 22.44
C ILE A 33 6.08 -2.17 21.11
N PHE A 34 5.57 -3.37 20.84
CA PHE A 34 5.02 -3.78 19.55
C PHE A 34 3.92 -2.86 19.03
N HIS A 35 3.03 -2.37 19.90
CA HIS A 35 1.92 -1.51 19.51
C HIS A 35 2.32 -0.06 19.21
N TRP A 36 3.54 0.36 19.53
CA TRP A 36 4.15 1.59 19.04
C TRP A 36 4.93 1.31 17.75
N SER A 37 5.70 0.20 17.72
CA SER A 37 6.44 -0.21 16.52
C SER A 37 5.52 -0.54 15.32
N ASN A 38 4.24 -0.85 15.56
CA ASN A 38 3.26 -1.01 14.48
C ASN A 38 3.06 0.28 13.65
N MET A 39 3.43 1.46 14.16
CA MET A 39 3.39 2.72 13.40
C MET A 39 4.16 2.63 12.08
N VAL A 40 5.33 2.00 12.07
CA VAL A 40 6.17 1.86 10.86
C VAL A 40 5.60 0.89 9.82
N LYS A 41 4.61 0.08 10.20
CA LYS A 41 3.91 -0.82 9.27
C LYS A 41 2.84 -0.11 8.45
N VAL A 42 2.29 0.97 8.96
CA VAL A 42 1.25 1.73 8.28
C VAL A 42 1.80 2.37 7.01
N LYS A 43 1.06 2.22 5.93
CA LYS A 43 1.38 2.77 4.61
C LYS A 43 0.27 3.70 4.16
N THR A 44 0.59 4.58 3.23
CA THR A 44 -0.38 5.44 2.56
C THR A 44 -1.56 4.61 2.04
N GLY A 45 -2.78 5.04 2.34
CA GLY A 45 -4.02 4.36 1.96
C GLY A 45 -4.47 3.25 2.91
N ASP A 46 -3.70 2.92 3.97
CA ASP A 46 -4.15 1.98 4.99
C ASP A 46 -5.27 2.59 5.84
N ILE A 47 -6.19 1.74 6.29
CA ILE A 47 -7.36 2.15 7.09
C ILE A 47 -7.07 1.93 8.57
N ILE A 48 -7.36 2.96 9.37
CA ILE A 48 -7.14 2.97 10.80
C ILE A 48 -8.45 3.31 11.50
N PHE A 49 -8.97 2.37 12.26
CA PHE A 49 -10.18 2.52 13.06
C PHE A 49 -9.86 3.15 14.42
N SER A 50 -10.38 4.35 14.70
CA SER A 50 -10.20 5.00 16.00
C SER A 50 -11.21 4.52 17.02
N MET A 51 -10.70 3.94 18.10
CA MET A 51 -11.47 3.54 19.26
C MET A 51 -11.36 4.59 20.37
N TYR A 52 -12.49 5.12 20.80
CA TYR A 52 -12.59 6.06 21.90
C TYR A 52 -13.77 5.70 22.82
N LYS A 53 -13.49 5.52 24.11
CA LYS A 53 -14.50 5.14 25.13
C LYS A 53 -15.37 3.95 24.68
N ARG A 54 -14.76 2.88 24.22
CA ARG A 54 -15.39 1.62 23.75
C ARG A 54 -16.33 1.81 22.53
N ASN A 55 -16.15 2.87 21.78
CA ASN A 55 -16.84 3.07 20.50
C ASN A 55 -15.83 3.21 19.37
N LEU A 56 -16.16 2.69 18.22
CA LEU A 56 -15.55 3.10 16.96
C LEU A 56 -16.13 4.48 16.61
N VAL A 57 -15.27 5.48 16.53
CA VAL A 57 -15.67 6.90 16.39
C VAL A 57 -15.24 7.54 15.09
N SER A 58 -14.24 6.96 14.42
CA SER A 58 -13.82 7.43 13.09
C SER A 58 -13.10 6.33 12.31
N ILE A 59 -13.17 6.44 10.99
CA ILE A 59 -12.39 5.65 10.03
C ILE A 59 -11.37 6.60 9.43
N ASN A 60 -10.09 6.34 9.68
CA ASN A 60 -9.03 7.22 9.24
C ASN A 60 -8.27 6.56 8.10
N ILE A 61 -7.75 7.39 7.21
CA ILE A 61 -6.93 6.95 6.08
C ILE A 61 -5.55 7.55 6.25
N ALA A 62 -4.54 6.70 6.28
CA ALA A 62 -3.16 7.14 6.32
C ALA A 62 -2.81 7.90 5.04
N LYS A 63 -2.45 9.18 5.14
CA LYS A 63 -2.03 10.02 4.03
C LYS A 63 -0.58 9.74 3.61
N GLU A 64 0.24 9.30 4.55
CA GLU A 64 1.65 8.96 4.33
C GLU A 64 2.11 7.87 5.31
N SER A 65 3.23 7.22 5.00
CA SER A 65 3.89 6.28 5.93
C SER A 65 4.44 7.03 7.13
N ALA A 66 4.66 6.32 8.25
CA ALA A 66 5.23 6.91 9.45
C ALA A 66 6.58 7.60 9.18
N ILE A 67 6.72 8.79 9.72
CA ILE A 67 7.96 9.56 9.72
C ILE A 67 8.46 9.75 11.16
N ASP A 68 9.75 9.98 11.30
CA ASP A 68 10.34 10.39 12.57
C ASP A 68 9.87 11.80 12.95
N ALA A 69 9.33 11.95 14.15
CA ALA A 69 8.84 13.26 14.62
C ALA A 69 8.90 13.36 16.14
N ASN A 70 9.22 14.56 16.62
CA ASN A 70 9.02 14.88 18.02
C ASN A 70 7.53 14.90 18.37
N ARG A 71 7.24 14.70 19.65
CA ARG A 71 5.88 14.78 20.16
C ARG A 71 5.24 16.13 19.81
N PRO A 72 4.08 16.13 19.13
CA PRO A 72 3.34 17.36 18.87
C PRO A 72 2.99 18.09 20.18
N SER A 73 3.16 19.40 20.21
CA SER A 73 2.88 20.23 21.41
C SER A 73 1.45 20.12 21.93
N ALA A 74 0.48 19.81 21.05
CA ALA A 74 -0.89 19.53 21.46
C ALA A 74 -1.00 18.33 22.43
N LEU A 75 -0.03 17.41 22.42
CA LEU A 75 0.05 16.25 23.31
C LEU A 75 0.88 16.50 24.59
N ASP A 76 1.41 17.69 24.82
CA ASP A 76 2.24 18.00 26.00
C ASP A 76 1.48 17.86 27.32
N LYS A 77 0.16 18.00 27.30
CA LYS A 77 -0.71 17.79 28.47
C LYS A 77 -0.79 16.30 28.89
N VAL A 78 -0.35 15.39 28.02
CA VAL A 78 -0.34 13.95 28.26
C VAL A 78 1.07 13.55 28.70
N ASN A 79 1.43 13.84 29.94
CA ASN A 79 2.76 13.69 30.56
C ASN A 79 3.33 12.25 30.61
N LEU A 80 2.95 11.35 29.72
CA LEU A 80 3.27 9.92 29.81
C LEU A 80 4.23 9.41 28.72
N TRP A 81 4.62 10.26 27.77
CA TRP A 81 5.35 9.79 26.59
C TRP A 81 6.66 10.56 26.39
N GLU A 82 7.64 9.82 25.91
CA GLU A 82 8.93 10.38 25.49
C GLU A 82 8.75 11.36 24.32
N ASN A 83 9.78 12.15 24.03
CA ASN A 83 9.70 13.21 23.03
C ASN A 83 9.91 12.72 21.60
N GLU A 84 10.71 11.66 21.40
CA GLU A 84 10.97 11.09 20.07
C GLU A 84 9.95 9.99 19.71
N GLY A 85 9.36 10.08 18.55
CA GLY A 85 8.30 9.17 18.12
C GLY A 85 8.20 9.02 16.63
N TRP A 86 7.14 8.31 16.22
CA TRP A 86 6.65 8.21 14.85
C TRP A 86 5.35 8.98 14.70
N LEU A 87 5.22 9.70 13.61
CA LEU A 87 4.01 10.42 13.23
C LEU A 87 3.49 9.89 11.90
N ILE A 88 2.19 9.68 11.82
CA ILE A 88 1.45 9.33 10.60
C ILE A 88 0.42 10.43 10.37
N LYS A 89 0.45 11.11 9.24
CA LYS A 89 -0.67 11.97 8.85
C LYS A 89 -1.83 11.11 8.36
N ALA A 90 -3.04 11.40 8.84
CA ALA A 90 -4.22 10.65 8.51
C ALA A 90 -5.44 11.55 8.36
N LYS A 91 -6.26 11.31 7.33
CA LYS A 91 -7.58 11.94 7.19
C LYS A 91 -8.55 11.24 8.13
N TYR A 92 -9.16 11.97 9.02
CA TYR A 92 -10.18 11.47 9.94
C TYR A 92 -11.58 11.62 9.33
N ASN A 93 -12.25 10.48 9.06
CA ASN A 93 -13.67 10.46 8.70
C ASN A 93 -14.45 10.09 9.95
N ILE A 94 -15.04 11.11 10.58
CA ILE A 94 -15.76 10.99 11.86
C ILE A 94 -17.10 10.34 11.60
N LEU A 95 -17.50 9.39 12.45
CA LEU A 95 -18.81 8.78 12.42
C LEU A 95 -19.84 9.67 13.12
N ASP A 96 -20.91 10.04 12.42
CA ASP A 96 -22.05 10.76 13.01
C ASP A 96 -22.73 9.92 14.09
N SER A 97 -22.78 8.60 13.88
CA SER A 97 -23.29 7.61 14.83
C SER A 97 -22.17 6.64 15.21
N PRO A 98 -21.46 6.85 16.33
CA PRO A 98 -20.43 5.93 16.80
C PRO A 98 -20.94 4.50 16.97
N VAL A 99 -20.12 3.52 16.66
CA VAL A 99 -20.47 2.10 16.77
C VAL A 99 -20.00 1.56 18.10
N SER A 100 -20.93 1.10 18.94
CA SER A 100 -20.61 0.45 20.21
C SER A 100 -19.88 -0.87 19.98
N ILE A 101 -18.70 -1.00 20.57
CA ILE A 101 -17.92 -2.26 20.56
C ILE A 101 -18.60 -3.30 21.44
N ASP A 102 -19.21 -2.88 22.56
CA ASP A 102 -19.89 -3.78 23.48
C ASP A 102 -21.06 -4.53 22.83
N ASP A 103 -21.80 -3.85 21.98
CA ASP A 103 -22.95 -4.44 21.29
C ASP A 103 -22.53 -5.50 20.26
N ASN A 104 -21.28 -5.48 19.81
CA ASN A 104 -20.75 -6.33 18.73
C ASN A 104 -19.60 -7.22 19.21
N ILE A 105 -19.36 -7.29 20.52
CA ILE A 105 -18.13 -7.87 21.07
C ILE A 105 -17.97 -9.37 20.78
N SER A 106 -19.05 -10.13 20.72
CA SER A 106 -19.00 -11.57 20.40
C SER A 106 -18.38 -11.82 19.05
N ASP A 107 -18.91 -11.14 18.01
CA ASP A 107 -18.42 -11.30 16.62
C ASP A 107 -16.99 -10.76 16.48
N ILE A 108 -16.69 -9.64 17.17
CA ILE A 108 -15.36 -9.03 17.17
C ILE A 108 -14.32 -10.02 17.76
N LEU A 109 -14.65 -10.74 18.84
CA LEU A 109 -13.72 -11.67 19.45
C LEU A 109 -13.41 -12.87 18.56
N GLU A 110 -14.35 -13.34 17.75
CA GLU A 110 -14.13 -14.40 16.77
C GLU A 110 -13.13 -13.99 15.66
N LEU A 111 -13.10 -12.70 15.32
CA LEU A 111 -12.23 -12.14 14.31
C LEU A 111 -10.87 -11.67 14.82
N CYS A 112 -10.69 -11.66 16.15
CA CYS A 112 -9.46 -11.20 16.78
C CYS A 112 -8.27 -12.12 16.48
N PRO A 113 -7.08 -11.58 16.20
CA PRO A 113 -5.89 -12.39 16.04
C PRO A 113 -5.52 -13.08 17.37
N SER A 114 -4.96 -14.29 17.29
CA SER A 114 -4.54 -15.08 18.46
C SER A 114 -3.39 -14.46 19.26
N LYS A 115 -2.58 -13.59 18.61
CA LYS A 115 -1.48 -12.84 19.23
C LYS A 115 -1.64 -11.36 18.91
N TYR A 116 -1.22 -10.53 19.86
CA TYR A 116 -1.27 -9.07 19.72
C TYR A 116 -2.67 -8.53 19.41
N SER A 117 -3.69 -9.20 19.99
CA SER A 117 -5.10 -8.83 19.80
C SER A 117 -5.41 -7.45 20.38
N PRO A 118 -6.21 -6.63 19.69
CA PRO A 118 -6.71 -5.37 20.21
C PRO A 118 -7.71 -5.53 21.36
N PHE A 119 -8.28 -6.72 21.53
CA PHE A 119 -9.20 -7.04 22.63
C PHE A 119 -8.74 -8.27 23.41
N THR A 120 -8.98 -8.24 24.73
CA THR A 120 -8.75 -9.41 25.58
C THR A 120 -9.84 -10.46 25.37
N LYS A 121 -9.65 -11.67 25.86
CA LYS A 121 -10.66 -12.75 25.77
C LYS A 121 -11.99 -12.39 26.45
N GLU A 122 -11.94 -11.49 27.44
CA GLU A 122 -13.12 -10.95 28.13
C GLU A 122 -13.75 -9.75 27.41
N GLY A 123 -13.30 -9.43 26.18
CA GLY A 123 -13.82 -8.35 25.38
C GLY A 123 -13.40 -6.94 25.81
N ARG A 124 -12.42 -6.81 26.71
CA ARG A 124 -11.87 -5.51 27.09
C ARG A 124 -10.82 -5.08 26.07
N GLY A 125 -10.72 -3.76 25.80
CA GLY A 125 -9.62 -3.25 25.00
C GLY A 125 -8.28 -3.58 25.60
N SER A 126 -7.37 -4.17 24.82
CA SER A 126 -6.01 -4.44 25.22
C SER A 126 -5.25 -3.16 25.50
N GLN A 127 -4.34 -3.20 26.48
CA GLN A 127 -3.51 -2.04 26.76
C GLN A 127 -2.49 -1.87 25.65
N GLY A 128 -2.65 -0.79 24.88
CA GLY A 128 -1.81 -0.49 23.72
C GLY A 128 -2.35 0.66 22.89
N TYR A 129 -1.62 1.04 21.84
CA TYR A 129 -1.97 2.16 21.01
C TYR A 129 -2.48 1.72 19.63
N LEU A 130 -1.63 1.11 18.78
CA LEU A 130 -1.95 0.70 17.41
C LEU A 130 -1.80 -0.81 17.24
N PHE A 131 -2.85 -1.45 16.74
CA PHE A 131 -2.92 -2.89 16.52
C PHE A 131 -3.21 -3.18 15.05
N GLU A 132 -2.41 -4.01 14.43
CA GLU A 132 -2.67 -4.55 13.11
C GLU A 132 -3.75 -5.63 13.20
N ILE A 133 -4.75 -5.61 12.30
CA ILE A 133 -5.84 -6.58 12.27
C ILE A 133 -5.97 -7.23 10.88
N GLY A 134 -6.55 -8.43 10.85
CA GLY A 134 -6.80 -9.15 9.61
C GLY A 134 -7.86 -8.50 8.73
N LYS A 135 -7.87 -8.89 7.46
CA LYS A 135 -8.82 -8.36 6.46
C LYS A 135 -10.28 -8.55 6.87
N ASP A 136 -10.63 -9.76 7.30
CA ASP A 136 -12.02 -10.09 7.66
C ASP A 136 -12.51 -9.23 8.84
N PHE A 137 -11.63 -8.95 9.80
CA PHE A 137 -11.93 -8.06 10.91
C PHE A 137 -12.08 -6.59 10.45
N GLY A 138 -11.20 -6.12 9.58
CA GLY A 138 -11.29 -4.78 8.99
C GLY A 138 -12.58 -4.59 8.20
N ASP A 139 -12.93 -5.54 7.34
CA ASP A 139 -14.15 -5.52 6.54
C ASP A 139 -15.42 -5.53 7.42
N TYR A 140 -15.39 -6.30 8.53
CA TYR A 140 -16.49 -6.32 9.50
C TYR A 140 -16.70 -4.95 10.17
N LEU A 141 -15.61 -4.30 10.61
CA LEU A 141 -15.70 -2.95 11.20
C LEU A 141 -16.17 -1.90 10.20
N LEU A 142 -15.72 -1.99 8.93
CA LEU A 142 -16.23 -1.14 7.86
C LEU A 142 -17.73 -1.31 7.68
N LYS A 143 -18.22 -2.56 7.61
CA LYS A 143 -19.64 -2.85 7.49
C LYS A 143 -20.43 -2.27 8.66
N LEU A 144 -20.01 -2.49 9.91
CA LEU A 144 -20.68 -1.93 11.09
C LEU A 144 -20.76 -0.41 11.05
N ALA A 145 -19.71 0.25 10.58
CA ALA A 145 -19.70 1.70 10.46
C ALA A 145 -20.64 2.21 9.38
N THR A 146 -20.68 1.54 8.21
CA THR A 146 -21.53 1.95 7.08
C THR A 146 -23.00 1.65 7.28
N ASP A 147 -23.33 0.55 7.96
CA ASP A 147 -24.74 0.20 8.28
C ASP A 147 -25.43 1.27 9.14
N ARG A 148 -24.66 2.06 9.90
CA ARG A 148 -25.15 3.11 10.81
C ARG A 148 -24.88 4.54 10.35
N ASN A 149 -24.05 4.73 9.36
CA ASN A 149 -23.64 6.04 8.88
C ASN A 149 -23.74 6.08 7.35
N SER A 150 -24.16 7.20 6.81
CA SER A 150 -24.13 7.44 5.35
C SER A 150 -22.70 7.68 4.87
N ILE A 151 -21.80 6.74 5.16
CA ILE A 151 -20.41 6.81 4.71
C ILE A 151 -20.34 6.09 3.37
N ASP A 152 -19.97 6.82 2.34
CA ASP A 152 -19.64 6.21 1.06
C ASP A 152 -18.25 5.55 1.15
N ILE A 153 -18.24 4.20 1.28
CA ILE A 153 -16.98 3.42 1.26
C ILE A 153 -16.22 3.70 -0.03
N THR A 154 -16.92 3.99 -1.12
CA THR A 154 -16.28 4.36 -2.38
C THR A 154 -15.53 5.69 -2.24
N GLU A 155 -15.99 6.65 -1.45
CA GLU A 155 -15.20 7.84 -1.10
C GLU A 155 -13.93 7.49 -0.30
N ILE A 156 -14.02 6.49 0.58
CA ILE A 156 -12.89 6.02 1.40
C ILE A 156 -11.89 5.24 0.53
N THR A 157 -12.39 4.42 -0.42
CA THR A 157 -11.56 3.65 -1.36
C THR A 157 -11.23 4.44 -2.65
N GLN A 158 -12.03 5.45 -3.03
CA GLN A 158 -11.81 6.38 -4.15
C GLN A 158 -10.71 7.43 -3.89
N ILE A 159 -10.07 7.42 -2.72
CA ILE A 159 -8.86 8.24 -2.55
C ILE A 159 -7.84 7.92 -3.65
N ASP A 160 -7.79 6.70 -4.10
CA ASP A 160 -6.98 6.33 -5.26
C ASP A 160 -7.50 6.98 -6.56
N GLU A 161 -8.80 7.05 -6.80
CA GLU A 161 -9.36 7.65 -8.02
C GLU A 161 -9.35 9.18 -7.96
N LYS A 162 -9.71 9.79 -6.84
CA LYS A 162 -9.68 11.24 -6.67
C LYS A 162 -8.25 11.81 -6.64
N TYR A 163 -7.31 11.08 -6.02
CA TYR A 163 -5.89 11.42 -6.07
C TYR A 163 -5.31 11.23 -7.48
N ILE A 164 -5.77 10.20 -8.19
CA ILE A 164 -5.49 10.00 -9.62
C ILE A 164 -6.13 11.11 -10.46
N GLU A 165 -7.35 11.53 -10.17
CA GLU A 165 -8.01 12.64 -10.82
C GLU A 165 -7.37 13.99 -10.51
N GLU A 166 -6.95 14.24 -9.28
CA GLU A 166 -6.16 15.44 -8.91
C GLU A 166 -4.80 15.47 -9.60
N ILE A 167 -4.09 14.34 -9.64
CA ILE A 167 -2.86 14.21 -10.42
C ILE A 167 -3.14 14.40 -11.91
N ASN A 168 -4.21 13.80 -12.45
CA ASN A 168 -4.60 13.99 -13.85
C ASN A 168 -5.05 15.44 -14.11
N SER A 169 -5.76 16.10 -13.18
CA SER A 169 -6.13 17.51 -13.30
C SER A 169 -4.92 18.43 -13.20
N LEU A 170 -3.95 18.11 -12.34
CA LEU A 170 -2.64 18.78 -12.33
C LEU A 170 -1.89 18.54 -13.63
N ILE A 171 -1.90 17.31 -14.15
CA ILE A 171 -1.34 16.98 -15.46
C ILE A 171 -2.04 17.75 -16.58
N HIS A 172 -3.37 17.95 -16.51
CA HIS A 172 -4.13 18.74 -17.51
C HIS A 172 -3.98 20.26 -17.37
N LYS A 173 -3.83 20.78 -16.15
CA LYS A 173 -3.60 22.23 -15.92
C LYS A 173 -2.27 22.73 -16.49
N PHE A 174 -1.35 21.83 -16.78
CA PHE A 174 -0.02 22.17 -17.28
C PHE A 174 0.14 21.90 -18.78
N LYS A 175 -0.84 22.28 -19.58
CA LYS A 175 -0.84 22.07 -21.05
C LYS A 175 0.29 22.79 -21.81
N ASP A 176 0.95 23.78 -21.18
CA ASP A 176 2.03 24.59 -21.77
C ASP A 176 3.35 24.43 -21.01
N GLU A 177 3.90 23.22 -20.97
CA GLU A 177 5.02 22.97 -20.07
C GLU A 177 6.32 22.54 -20.72
N THR A 178 7.41 23.09 -20.15
CA THR A 178 8.81 22.75 -20.40
C THR A 178 9.09 21.27 -20.11
N GLU A 179 10.08 20.71 -20.81
CA GLU A 179 10.57 19.32 -20.67
C GLU A 179 10.85 18.92 -19.20
N LYS A 180 11.30 19.88 -18.37
CA LYS A 180 11.54 19.70 -16.93
C LYS A 180 10.29 19.29 -16.18
N ASN A 181 9.14 19.86 -16.49
CA ASN A 181 7.88 19.54 -15.82
C ASN A 181 7.33 18.19 -16.26
N ARG A 182 7.55 17.75 -17.50
CA ARG A 182 7.22 16.39 -17.96
C ARG A 182 8.02 15.34 -17.20
N ILE A 183 9.31 15.59 -16.94
CA ILE A 183 10.18 14.69 -16.18
C ILE A 183 9.71 14.58 -14.71
N ILE A 184 9.35 15.70 -14.08
CA ILE A 184 8.85 15.71 -12.69
C ILE A 184 7.57 14.90 -12.58
N LYS A 185 6.61 15.09 -13.50
CA LYS A 185 5.34 14.35 -13.54
C LYS A 185 5.55 12.85 -13.74
N ALA A 186 6.42 12.49 -14.68
CA ALA A 186 6.77 11.09 -14.92
C ALA A 186 7.35 10.44 -13.65
N ARG A 187 8.24 11.14 -12.92
CA ARG A 187 8.84 10.64 -11.67
C ARG A 187 7.81 10.49 -10.55
N ILE A 188 6.90 11.45 -10.39
CA ILE A 188 5.80 11.35 -9.40
C ILE A 188 4.91 10.15 -9.73
N GLY A 189 4.48 10.01 -10.98
CA GLY A 189 3.65 8.89 -11.41
C GLY A 189 4.34 7.53 -11.24
N GLN A 190 5.63 7.43 -11.54
CA GLN A 190 6.43 6.21 -11.32
C GLN A 190 6.57 5.88 -9.83
N GLY A 191 6.71 6.90 -8.96
CA GLY A 191 6.74 6.72 -7.52
C GLY A 191 5.46 6.10 -6.98
N LEU A 192 4.31 6.65 -7.36
CA LEU A 192 2.98 6.13 -6.98
C LEU A 192 2.71 4.73 -7.51
N PHE A 193 3.06 4.47 -8.75
CA PHE A 193 2.94 3.15 -9.36
C PHE A 193 3.79 2.11 -8.62
N LYS A 194 5.03 2.46 -8.25
CA LYS A 194 5.91 1.61 -7.45
C LYS A 194 5.33 1.33 -6.08
N GLU A 195 4.80 2.33 -5.38
CA GLU A 195 4.18 2.14 -4.07
C GLU A 195 2.98 1.18 -4.16
N LYS A 196 2.14 1.30 -5.18
CA LYS A 196 1.01 0.38 -5.42
C LYS A 196 1.47 -1.06 -5.68
N LEU A 197 2.54 -1.26 -6.44
CA LEU A 197 3.10 -2.58 -6.69
C LEU A 197 3.76 -3.17 -5.43
N LEU A 198 4.51 -2.37 -4.68
CA LEU A 198 5.09 -2.77 -3.39
C LEU A 198 4.02 -3.15 -2.37
N TYR A 199 2.86 -2.50 -2.45
CA TYR A 199 1.70 -2.85 -1.65
C TYR A 199 1.16 -4.24 -2.00
N ARG A 200 1.08 -4.59 -3.31
CA ARG A 200 0.57 -5.87 -3.80
C ARG A 200 1.53 -7.04 -3.51
N SER A 201 2.84 -6.78 -3.58
CA SER A 201 3.90 -7.78 -3.33
C SER A 201 5.18 -7.06 -2.92
N CYS A 202 5.86 -7.55 -1.87
CA CYS A 202 7.11 -6.97 -1.39
C CYS A 202 8.34 -7.72 -1.93
N GLN A 203 8.22 -8.44 -3.05
CA GLN A 203 9.30 -9.26 -3.61
C GLN A 203 9.30 -9.25 -5.14
N CYS A 204 10.46 -9.56 -5.70
CA CYS A 204 10.59 -9.78 -7.14
C CYS A 204 9.68 -10.93 -7.58
N ALA A 205 8.83 -10.68 -8.58
CA ALA A 205 7.89 -11.68 -9.07
C ALA A 205 8.56 -12.95 -9.60
N ILE A 206 9.82 -12.85 -10.09
CA ILE A 206 10.53 -13.97 -10.71
C ILE A 206 11.37 -14.74 -9.69
N CYS A 207 12.23 -14.06 -8.91
CA CYS A 207 13.18 -14.74 -8.02
C CYS A 207 12.89 -14.60 -6.52
N GLY A 208 11.82 -13.88 -6.14
CA GLY A 208 11.47 -13.71 -4.74
C GLY A 208 12.38 -12.78 -3.93
N LEU A 209 13.38 -12.08 -4.56
CA LEU A 209 14.20 -11.09 -3.85
C LEU A 209 13.30 -10.06 -3.17
N ASN A 210 13.44 -9.87 -1.84
CA ASN A 210 12.56 -9.03 -1.02
C ASN A 210 13.25 -7.79 -0.41
N ILE A 211 14.36 -7.36 -1.02
CA ILE A 211 15.05 -6.13 -0.61
C ILE A 211 14.34 -4.94 -1.28
N LYS A 212 13.47 -4.24 -0.53
CA LYS A 212 12.59 -3.18 -1.03
C LYS A 212 13.32 -2.11 -1.85
N SER A 213 14.54 -1.71 -1.44
CA SER A 213 15.35 -0.69 -2.13
C SER A 213 15.83 -1.12 -3.51
N LEU A 214 15.93 -2.44 -3.76
CA LEU A 214 16.35 -3.01 -5.04
C LEU A 214 15.17 -3.31 -5.97
N LEU A 215 13.93 -3.27 -5.48
CA LEU A 215 12.77 -3.58 -6.29
C LEU A 215 12.40 -2.42 -7.21
N ILE A 216 12.10 -2.75 -8.45
CA ILE A 216 11.74 -1.83 -9.53
C ILE A 216 10.31 -2.17 -9.98
N ALA A 217 9.53 -1.14 -10.23
CA ALA A 217 8.19 -1.24 -10.78
C ALA A 217 8.26 -1.20 -12.30
N SER A 218 8.25 -2.37 -12.94
CA SER A 218 8.31 -2.54 -14.40
C SER A 218 6.93 -2.47 -15.01
N HIS A 219 6.74 -1.62 -16.02
CA HIS A 219 5.50 -1.59 -16.79
C HIS A 219 5.48 -2.69 -17.87
N CYS A 220 4.37 -3.42 -17.95
CA CYS A 220 4.16 -4.39 -19.04
C CYS A 220 3.89 -3.68 -20.37
N LYS A 221 3.00 -2.66 -20.37
CA LYS A 221 2.84 -1.72 -21.48
C LYS A 221 3.65 -0.47 -21.14
N PRO A 222 4.72 -0.15 -21.90
CA PRO A 222 5.66 0.91 -21.57
C PRO A 222 4.99 2.27 -21.34
N TRP A 223 5.53 3.06 -20.42
CA TRP A 223 5.01 4.39 -20.05
C TRP A 223 4.71 5.28 -21.26
N GLY A 224 5.58 5.30 -22.26
CA GLY A 224 5.42 6.11 -23.47
C GLY A 224 4.26 5.70 -24.37
N LYS A 225 3.82 4.44 -24.28
CA LYS A 225 2.74 3.85 -25.08
C LYS A 225 1.43 3.70 -24.28
N ALA A 226 1.49 3.88 -22.96
CA ALA A 226 0.35 3.76 -22.06
C ALA A 226 -0.42 5.08 -21.95
N THR A 227 -1.73 4.99 -21.85
CA THR A 227 -2.61 6.11 -21.47
C THR A 227 -2.35 6.51 -20.01
N ASN A 228 -2.81 7.70 -19.61
CA ASN A 228 -2.64 8.16 -18.22
C ASN A 228 -3.26 7.19 -17.19
N LYS A 229 -4.37 6.56 -17.52
CA LYS A 229 -5.00 5.53 -16.68
C LYS A 229 -4.12 4.28 -16.59
N GLU A 230 -3.63 3.78 -17.72
CA GLU A 230 -2.78 2.57 -17.77
C GLU A 230 -1.42 2.78 -17.10
N ARG A 231 -0.87 4.00 -17.09
CA ARG A 231 0.41 4.34 -16.41
C ARG A 231 0.35 4.15 -14.90
N LEU A 232 -0.82 4.32 -14.31
CA LEU A 232 -1.03 4.22 -12.86
C LEU A 232 -1.78 2.93 -12.47
N ASP A 233 -2.19 2.13 -13.45
CA ASP A 233 -2.84 0.86 -13.22
C ASP A 233 -1.82 -0.18 -12.73
N VAL A 234 -1.98 -0.62 -11.49
CA VAL A 234 -1.13 -1.64 -10.87
C VAL A 234 -1.15 -2.98 -11.61
N ASN A 235 -2.19 -3.23 -12.43
CA ASN A 235 -2.27 -4.41 -13.30
C ASN A 235 -1.34 -4.29 -14.52
N ASN A 236 -0.94 -3.08 -14.88
CA ASN A 236 0.06 -2.83 -15.91
C ASN A 236 1.50 -3.00 -15.40
N GLY A 237 1.74 -3.73 -14.32
CA GLY A 237 3.09 -3.81 -13.80
C GLY A 237 3.45 -5.08 -13.07
N LEU A 238 4.77 -5.28 -13.02
CA LEU A 238 5.44 -6.31 -12.23
C LEU A 238 6.47 -5.66 -11.31
N LEU A 239 6.60 -6.19 -10.10
CA LEU A 239 7.69 -5.80 -9.20
C LEU A 239 8.87 -6.74 -9.45
N LEU A 240 9.99 -6.21 -9.90
CA LEU A 240 11.14 -6.99 -10.32
C LEU A 240 12.43 -6.50 -9.62
N CYS A 241 13.42 -7.37 -9.48
CA CYS A 241 14.77 -6.95 -9.12
C CYS A 241 15.49 -6.34 -10.34
N PRO A 242 16.63 -5.64 -10.18
CA PRO A 242 17.30 -4.95 -11.28
C PRO A 242 17.62 -5.83 -12.48
N THR A 243 18.03 -7.08 -12.25
CA THR A 243 18.34 -8.03 -13.32
C THR A 243 17.09 -8.40 -14.11
N HIS A 244 16.02 -8.77 -13.42
CA HIS A 244 14.77 -9.20 -14.07
C HIS A 244 14.02 -8.04 -14.70
N ASP A 245 14.10 -6.83 -14.11
CA ASP A 245 13.59 -5.61 -14.70
C ASP A 245 14.29 -5.32 -16.04
N ALA A 246 15.62 -5.37 -16.08
CA ALA A 246 16.37 -5.16 -17.29
C ALA A 246 16.06 -6.21 -18.39
N LEU A 247 15.88 -7.48 -18.01
CA LEU A 247 15.49 -8.52 -18.94
C LEU A 247 14.10 -8.30 -19.52
N PHE A 248 13.14 -7.90 -18.67
CA PHE A 248 11.76 -7.65 -19.05
C PHE A 248 11.63 -6.38 -19.90
N ASP A 249 12.17 -5.25 -19.44
CA ASP A 249 12.10 -3.96 -20.13
C ASP A 249 12.74 -4.01 -21.53
N LYS A 250 13.81 -4.79 -21.69
CA LYS A 250 14.46 -5.01 -22.99
C LYS A 250 13.76 -6.05 -23.87
N GLY A 251 12.71 -6.68 -23.38
CA GLY A 251 11.99 -7.73 -24.11
C GLY A 251 12.77 -9.03 -24.26
N LEU A 252 13.79 -9.27 -23.42
CA LEU A 252 14.56 -10.51 -23.42
C LEU A 252 13.79 -11.65 -22.73
N ILE A 253 12.84 -11.33 -21.88
CA ILE A 253 11.89 -12.27 -21.29
C ILE A 253 10.47 -11.71 -21.39
N THR A 254 9.48 -12.60 -21.46
CA THR A 254 8.06 -12.30 -21.35
C THR A 254 7.33 -13.51 -20.79
N PHE A 255 5.97 -13.49 -20.78
CA PHE A 255 5.18 -14.56 -20.22
C PHE A 255 4.01 -14.94 -21.13
N LYS A 256 3.63 -16.21 -21.07
CA LYS A 256 2.36 -16.72 -21.63
C LYS A 256 1.20 -16.33 -20.69
N GLU A 257 -0.01 -16.44 -21.19
CA GLU A 257 -1.23 -16.18 -20.39
C GLU A 257 -1.35 -17.14 -19.19
N ASN A 258 -0.81 -18.35 -19.31
CA ASN A 258 -0.74 -19.31 -18.20
C ASN A 258 0.42 -19.06 -17.24
N GLY A 259 1.09 -17.92 -17.35
CA GLY A 259 2.20 -17.50 -16.50
C GLY A 259 3.57 -18.08 -16.84
N LYS A 260 3.68 -19.06 -17.76
CA LYS A 260 4.99 -19.62 -18.12
C LYS A 260 5.88 -18.58 -18.79
N ILE A 261 7.12 -18.47 -18.32
CA ILE A 261 8.14 -17.58 -18.92
C ILE A 261 8.42 -17.96 -20.38
N ILE A 262 8.70 -16.97 -21.20
CA ILE A 262 9.29 -17.10 -22.54
C ILE A 262 10.60 -16.34 -22.51
N ILE A 263 11.70 -17.01 -22.85
CA ILE A 263 13.06 -16.47 -22.88
C ILE A 263 13.45 -16.29 -24.34
N SER A 264 14.00 -15.11 -24.67
CA SER A 264 14.47 -14.82 -26.04
C SER A 264 15.66 -15.70 -26.40
N LYS A 265 15.75 -16.05 -27.69
CA LYS A 265 16.85 -16.81 -28.27
C LYS A 265 18.19 -16.09 -28.17
N GLU A 266 18.21 -14.79 -27.89
CA GLU A 266 19.46 -14.04 -27.65
C GLU A 266 20.14 -14.42 -26.34
N ILE A 267 19.41 -15.04 -25.37
CA ILE A 267 19.98 -15.51 -24.12
C ILE A 267 20.35 -16.98 -24.27
N GLN A 268 21.66 -17.30 -24.26
CA GLN A 268 22.13 -18.66 -24.26
C GLN A 268 21.79 -19.38 -22.94
N GLU A 269 21.44 -20.66 -22.99
CA GLU A 269 21.07 -21.45 -21.81
C GLU A 269 22.14 -21.45 -20.72
N SER A 270 23.43 -21.39 -21.11
CA SER A 270 24.57 -21.29 -20.19
C SER A 270 24.52 -20.05 -19.28
N GLN A 271 23.76 -19.02 -19.66
CA GLN A 271 23.60 -17.77 -18.92
C GLN A 271 22.37 -17.76 -17.97
N TYR A 272 21.46 -18.71 -18.12
CA TYR A 272 20.22 -18.74 -17.33
C TYR A 272 20.49 -18.71 -15.83
N LYS A 273 21.46 -19.51 -15.36
CA LYS A 273 21.85 -19.55 -13.95
C LYS A 273 22.39 -18.20 -13.45
N LEU A 274 23.17 -17.49 -14.28
CA LEU A 274 23.75 -16.18 -13.93
C LEU A 274 22.66 -15.09 -13.85
N LEU A 275 21.62 -15.22 -14.67
CA LEU A 275 20.50 -14.31 -14.73
C LEU A 275 19.38 -14.68 -13.75
N ASN A 276 19.55 -15.80 -13.04
CA ASN A 276 18.56 -16.36 -12.12
C ASN A 276 17.18 -16.55 -12.77
N ILE A 277 17.17 -17.12 -13.97
CA ILE A 277 16.00 -17.51 -14.75
C ILE A 277 16.10 -18.97 -15.16
N ASP A 278 14.98 -19.62 -15.39
CA ASP A 278 14.88 -20.94 -16.00
C ASP A 278 13.53 -21.10 -16.72
N GLU A 279 13.37 -22.17 -17.50
CA GLU A 279 12.16 -22.47 -18.25
C GLU A 279 10.96 -22.86 -17.40
N TYR A 280 11.17 -23.11 -16.11
CA TYR A 280 10.14 -23.54 -15.15
C TYR A 280 9.51 -22.35 -14.40
N VAL A 281 10.08 -21.15 -14.51
CA VAL A 281 9.51 -19.93 -13.93
C VAL A 281 8.08 -19.77 -14.41
N ARG A 282 7.18 -19.62 -13.44
CA ARG A 282 5.78 -19.37 -13.70
C ARG A 282 5.23 -18.33 -12.73
N LEU A 283 4.60 -17.30 -13.26
CA LEU A 283 3.89 -16.28 -12.49
C LEU A 283 2.39 -16.58 -12.50
N ASP A 284 1.72 -16.23 -11.41
CA ASP A 284 0.26 -16.29 -11.32
C ASP A 284 -0.33 -14.93 -11.63
N PHE A 285 -0.99 -14.79 -12.78
CA PHE A 285 -1.57 -13.52 -13.24
C PHE A 285 -3.05 -13.45 -12.92
N ARG A 286 -3.50 -12.30 -12.46
CA ARG A 286 -4.91 -11.95 -12.38
C ARG A 286 -5.46 -11.70 -13.80
N SER A 287 -6.76 -11.86 -13.99
CA SER A 287 -7.43 -11.60 -15.27
C SER A 287 -7.14 -10.21 -15.82
N GLU A 288 -7.09 -9.20 -14.93
CA GLU A 288 -6.84 -7.80 -15.29
C GLU A 288 -5.39 -7.51 -15.74
N GLN A 289 -4.43 -8.39 -15.39
CA GLN A 289 -3.04 -8.28 -15.83
C GLN A 289 -2.82 -8.87 -17.24
N LEU A 290 -3.65 -9.84 -17.63
CA LEU A 290 -3.47 -10.60 -18.89
C LEU A 290 -3.42 -9.71 -20.14
N PRO A 291 -4.25 -8.64 -20.28
CA PRO A 291 -4.16 -7.75 -21.45
C PRO A 291 -2.80 -7.06 -21.55
N TYR A 292 -2.22 -6.67 -20.43
CA TYR A 292 -0.90 -6.00 -20.40
C TYR A 292 0.25 -6.98 -20.67
N ILE A 293 0.17 -8.20 -20.13
CA ILE A 293 1.14 -9.27 -20.41
C ILE A 293 1.08 -9.66 -21.89
N LYS A 294 -0.13 -9.77 -22.45
CA LYS A 294 -0.32 -10.00 -23.87
C LYS A 294 0.31 -8.89 -24.71
N TYR A 295 0.07 -7.62 -24.35
CA TYR A 295 0.68 -6.47 -25.03
C TYR A 295 2.22 -6.58 -25.00
N HIS A 296 2.81 -6.83 -23.82
CA HIS A 296 4.27 -6.98 -23.68
C HIS A 296 4.81 -8.09 -24.57
N ARG A 297 4.14 -9.24 -24.61
CA ARG A 297 4.55 -10.37 -25.44
C ARG A 297 4.47 -10.07 -26.93
N GLU A 298 3.44 -9.36 -27.38
CA GLU A 298 3.21 -9.11 -28.80
C GLU A 298 4.02 -7.91 -29.32
N GLU A 299 4.20 -6.86 -28.52
CA GLU A 299 4.76 -5.58 -28.96
C GLU A 299 6.17 -5.31 -28.44
N GLU A 300 6.53 -5.87 -27.26
CA GLU A 300 7.80 -5.55 -26.60
C GLU A 300 8.79 -6.73 -26.62
N PHE A 301 8.34 -7.98 -26.77
CA PHE A 301 9.22 -9.13 -26.78
C PHE A 301 10.10 -9.15 -28.03
N LEU A 302 11.41 -9.31 -27.84
CA LEU A 302 12.43 -9.09 -28.85
C LEU A 302 12.31 -10.02 -30.05
N ASP A 303 12.04 -11.30 -29.82
CA ASP A 303 11.91 -12.29 -30.91
C ASP A 303 10.76 -11.96 -31.85
N ASN A 304 9.71 -11.28 -31.38
CA ASN A 304 8.57 -10.85 -32.19
C ASN A 304 8.85 -9.55 -32.94
N ARG A 305 9.65 -8.63 -32.37
CA ARG A 305 10.01 -7.35 -33.04
C ARG A 305 10.86 -7.57 -34.30
N ASN A 306 11.65 -8.65 -34.36
CA ASN A 306 12.51 -8.93 -35.48
C ASN A 306 11.75 -9.47 -36.73
N TYR A 307 10.48 -9.88 -36.59
CA TYR A 307 9.63 -10.28 -37.72
C TYR A 307 8.93 -9.12 -38.43
N ILE A 308 8.94 -7.90 -37.89
CA ILE A 308 8.26 -6.72 -38.46
C ILE A 308 9.21 -5.83 -39.29
N LYS A 309 10.50 -6.16 -39.36
CA LYS A 309 11.53 -5.39 -40.07
C LYS A 309 12.07 -6.07 -41.34
N ILE A 310 11.21 -6.78 -42.08
CA ILE A 310 11.54 -7.24 -43.45
C ILE A 310 10.45 -6.72 -44.41
#